data_aa36cf2b4caa237eda2921039b1e7f77
#
_entry.id   aa36cf2b4caa237eda2921039b1e7f77
#
_cell.length_a   1.000
_cell.length_b   1.000
_cell.length_c   1.000
_cell.angle_alpha   90.00
_cell.angle_beta   90.00
_cell.angle_gamma   90.00
#
_symmetry.space_group_name_H-M   'P 1'
#
loop_
_entity.id
_entity.type
_entity.pdbx_description
1 polymer ?
#
loop_
_entity_poly.entity_id
_entity_poly.type
_entity_poly.pdbx_seq_one_letter_code
_entity_poly.pdbx_strand_id
1 'polypeptide(L)'
;DGIMYEGTGIKGQSTLRKIDLENNKTLSMLGLDSQYFGEGITVYKDKIYQLTWTSQKAFVYDLASFTLLTTFDYSMEQGWGLTTMGDKLIMSDGSHNLYHLDPNLFSVVKTVEVFDNKGPVTNLNELEYINGYIWANEWLTDRIVIIDPQSGEVIEELLLPNLLTASERAKLDQNDDVLNGIAYNEKKGTIYVTGKHW
;
A
#
# COMPACT_ATOMS: atom_id res chain seq x y z
N ASP A 1 -11.79 -12.04 9.25
CA ASP A 1 -13.16 -11.78 9.67
C ASP A 1 -13.96 -10.92 8.64
N GLY A 2 -13.55 -10.88 7.34
CA GLY A 2 -14.27 -10.14 6.28
C GLY A 2 -14.15 -8.61 6.33
N ILE A 3 -13.33 -8.07 7.23
CA ILE A 3 -13.08 -6.62 7.32
C ILE A 3 -11.84 -6.26 6.52
N MET A 4 -11.98 -5.27 5.63
CA MET A 4 -10.88 -4.65 4.86
C MET A 4 -10.73 -3.19 5.27
N TYR A 5 -9.50 -2.70 5.29
CA TYR A 5 -9.17 -1.29 5.40
C TYR A 5 -8.67 -0.80 4.06
N GLU A 6 -9.14 0.37 3.63
CA GLU A 6 -8.81 0.96 2.34
C GLU A 6 -8.41 2.42 2.52
N GLY A 7 -7.28 2.82 1.94
CA GLY A 7 -6.89 4.20 1.74
C GLY A 7 -7.18 4.63 0.30
N THR A 8 -7.74 5.83 0.11
CA THR A 8 -7.92 6.41 -1.22
C THR A 8 -7.15 7.71 -1.35
N GLY A 9 -6.59 7.97 -2.53
CA GLY A 9 -5.91 9.21 -2.90
C GLY A 9 -6.85 10.25 -3.51
N ILE A 10 -6.35 11.38 -3.88
CA ILE A 10 -6.90 12.62 -4.46
C ILE A 10 -7.07 13.71 -3.39
N LYS A 11 -6.36 14.84 -3.58
CA LYS A 11 -6.48 16.01 -2.70
C LYS A 11 -7.92 16.47 -2.56
N GLY A 12 -8.39 16.64 -1.33
CA GLY A 12 -9.76 17.02 -1.00
C GLY A 12 -10.79 15.89 -1.05
N GLN A 13 -10.37 14.67 -1.46
CA GLN A 13 -11.23 13.49 -1.54
C GLN A 13 -10.62 12.24 -0.91
N SER A 14 -9.39 12.31 -0.43
CA SER A 14 -8.70 11.18 0.21
C SER A 14 -9.45 10.71 1.44
N THR A 15 -9.63 9.40 1.55
CA THR A 15 -10.34 8.78 2.68
C THR A 15 -9.58 7.58 3.23
N LEU A 16 -9.82 7.29 4.51
CA LEU A 16 -9.54 6.02 5.15
C LEU A 16 -10.88 5.33 5.43
N ARG A 17 -11.02 4.08 5.02
CA ARG A 17 -12.29 3.34 5.09
C ARG A 17 -12.11 2.01 5.80
N LYS A 18 -13.17 1.59 6.51
CA LYS A 18 -13.36 0.24 7.05
C LYS A 18 -14.54 -0.39 6.34
N ILE A 19 -14.32 -1.50 5.67
CA ILE A 19 -15.28 -2.13 4.77
C ILE A 19 -15.55 -3.56 5.23
N ASP A 20 -16.82 -3.91 5.34
CA ASP A 20 -17.28 -5.28 5.47
C ASP A 20 -17.44 -5.88 4.06
N LEU A 21 -16.51 -6.73 3.67
CA LEU A 21 -16.51 -7.37 2.35
C LEU A 21 -17.64 -8.36 2.16
N GLU A 22 -18.11 -9.01 3.24
CA GLU A 22 -19.16 -10.02 3.14
C GLU A 22 -20.52 -9.37 2.84
N ASN A 23 -20.77 -8.19 3.40
CA ASN A 23 -22.00 -7.43 3.24
C ASN A 23 -21.88 -6.27 2.24
N ASN A 24 -20.70 -6.09 1.64
CA ASN A 24 -20.37 -4.96 0.74
C ASN A 24 -20.77 -3.59 1.35
N LYS A 25 -20.35 -3.37 2.60
CA LYS A 25 -20.77 -2.19 3.38
C LYS A 25 -19.59 -1.44 3.97
N THR A 26 -19.52 -0.13 3.74
CA THR A 26 -18.62 0.75 4.46
C THR A 26 -19.13 0.94 5.90
N LEU A 27 -18.34 0.48 6.87
CA LEU A 27 -18.65 0.54 8.31
C LEU A 27 -18.22 1.87 8.92
N SER A 28 -17.07 2.39 8.47
CA SER A 28 -16.54 3.68 8.92
C SER A 28 -15.76 4.33 7.77
N MET A 29 -15.78 5.66 7.73
CA MET A 29 -15.03 6.44 6.77
C MET A 29 -14.54 7.73 7.42
N LEU A 30 -13.26 8.05 7.21
CA LEU A 30 -12.62 9.28 7.65
C LEU A 30 -12.03 9.99 6.43
N GLY A 31 -12.38 11.26 6.21
CA GLY A 31 -11.75 12.11 5.20
C GLY A 31 -10.44 12.70 5.73
N LEU A 32 -9.41 12.75 4.87
CA LEU A 32 -8.20 13.52 5.15
C LEU A 32 -8.45 15.00 4.89
N ASP A 33 -7.67 15.85 5.56
CA ASP A 33 -7.64 17.28 5.24
C ASP A 33 -7.31 17.49 3.76
N SER A 34 -7.97 18.46 3.13
CA SER A 34 -7.96 18.70 1.68
C SER A 34 -6.58 19.00 1.10
N GLN A 35 -5.61 19.40 1.92
CA GLN A 35 -4.23 19.64 1.50
C GLN A 35 -3.45 18.34 1.25
N TYR A 36 -3.90 17.21 1.80
CA TYR A 36 -3.19 15.93 1.70
C TYR A 36 -3.74 15.05 0.59
N PHE A 37 -2.82 14.33 -0.04
CA PHE A 37 -3.13 13.20 -0.89
C PHE A 37 -2.79 11.93 -0.10
N GLY A 38 -3.78 11.14 0.28
CA GLY A 38 -3.60 9.90 1.03
C GLY A 38 -3.01 8.81 0.15
N GLU A 39 -2.07 8.06 0.70
CA GLU A 39 -1.37 6.95 0.05
C GLU A 39 -1.42 5.70 0.93
N GLY A 40 -0.45 4.81 0.82
CA GLY A 40 -0.38 3.51 1.45
C GLY A 40 -0.79 3.49 2.91
N ILE A 41 -1.50 2.45 3.27
CA ILE A 41 -1.96 2.21 4.65
C ILE A 41 -1.50 0.83 5.12
N THR A 42 -1.32 0.69 6.43
CA THR A 42 -1.17 -0.64 7.05
C THR A 42 -1.72 -0.65 8.46
N VAL A 43 -2.13 -1.84 8.91
CA VAL A 43 -2.51 -2.07 10.31
C VAL A 43 -1.32 -2.67 11.05
N TYR A 44 -0.93 -2.02 12.14
CA TYR A 44 0.06 -2.55 13.08
C TYR A 44 -0.51 -2.50 14.49
N LYS A 45 -0.71 -3.67 15.10
CA LYS A 45 -1.40 -3.83 16.39
C LYS A 45 -2.80 -3.21 16.36
N ASP A 46 -3.05 -2.25 17.25
CA ASP A 46 -4.31 -1.52 17.42
C ASP A 46 -4.34 -0.17 16.67
N LYS A 47 -3.47 0.02 15.67
CA LYS A 47 -3.30 1.28 14.94
C LYS A 47 -3.35 1.08 13.44
N ILE A 48 -3.78 2.13 12.74
CA ILE A 48 -3.66 2.27 11.29
C ILE A 48 -2.64 3.37 11.02
N TYR A 49 -1.65 3.09 10.19
CA TYR A 49 -0.70 4.05 9.66
C TYR A 49 -1.11 4.39 8.24
N GLN A 50 -1.06 5.67 7.87
CA GLN A 50 -1.38 6.15 6.53
C GLN A 50 -0.34 7.16 6.08
N LEU A 51 0.23 6.94 4.90
CA LEU A 51 1.16 7.85 4.25
C LEU A 51 0.41 8.98 3.52
N THR A 52 1.17 10.01 3.17
CA THR A 52 0.77 11.02 2.18
C THR A 52 1.76 11.00 1.02
N TRP A 53 1.32 11.35 -0.20
CA TRP A 53 2.18 11.30 -1.38
C TRP A 53 3.41 12.20 -1.26
N THR A 54 3.23 13.53 -1.29
CA THR A 54 4.34 14.52 -1.33
C THR A 54 4.39 15.44 -0.11
N SER A 55 3.54 15.20 0.88
CA SER A 55 3.49 16.05 2.09
C SER A 55 4.44 15.57 3.18
N GLN A 56 5.16 14.45 2.97
CA GLN A 56 6.13 13.87 3.90
C GLN A 56 5.56 13.64 5.30
N LYS A 57 4.26 13.33 5.40
CA LYS A 57 3.56 13.07 6.66
C LYS A 57 2.93 11.70 6.68
N ALA A 58 3.04 11.04 7.82
CA ALA A 58 2.31 9.83 8.15
C ALA A 58 1.32 10.12 9.28
N PHE A 59 0.09 9.69 9.13
CA PHE A 59 -0.95 9.75 10.14
C PHE A 59 -1.08 8.41 10.84
N VAL A 60 -1.31 8.43 12.15
CA VAL A 60 -1.57 7.23 12.94
C VAL A 60 -2.91 7.35 13.62
N TYR A 61 -3.79 6.41 13.36
CA TYR A 61 -5.14 6.38 13.90
C TYR A 61 -5.33 5.17 14.82
N ASP A 62 -6.22 5.31 15.77
CA ASP A 62 -6.75 4.18 16.53
C ASP A 62 -7.62 3.29 15.61
N LEU A 63 -7.33 2.00 15.60
CA LEU A 63 -7.96 1.02 14.70
C LEU A 63 -9.48 0.87 14.94
N ALA A 64 -9.93 1.05 16.16
CA ALA A 64 -11.34 0.85 16.53
C ALA A 64 -12.18 2.10 16.23
N SER A 65 -11.69 3.28 16.61
CA SER A 65 -12.42 4.54 16.58
C SER A 65 -12.12 5.42 15.37
N PHE A 66 -11.04 5.16 14.64
CA PHE A 66 -10.49 6.01 13.58
C PHE A 66 -10.09 7.42 14.07
N THR A 67 -9.90 7.59 15.38
CA THR A 67 -9.39 8.86 15.91
C THR A 67 -7.91 9.02 15.64
N LEU A 68 -7.49 10.21 15.21
CA LEU A 68 -6.08 10.54 15.03
C LEU A 68 -5.36 10.51 16.38
N LEU A 69 -4.31 9.69 16.49
CA LEU A 69 -3.48 9.56 17.70
C LEU A 69 -2.25 10.44 17.63
N THR A 70 -1.55 10.42 16.49
CA THR A 70 -0.32 11.20 16.27
C THR A 70 -0.02 11.32 14.79
N THR A 71 0.97 12.14 14.47
CA THR A 71 1.55 12.28 13.13
C THR A 71 3.06 12.18 13.21
N PHE A 72 3.68 11.69 12.13
CA PHE A 72 5.13 11.69 11.96
C PHE A 72 5.49 12.44 10.68
N ASP A 73 6.66 13.05 10.67
CA ASP A 73 7.31 13.51 9.45
C ASP A 73 8.34 12.46 9.03
N TYR A 74 8.52 12.26 7.72
CA TYR A 74 9.54 11.38 7.16
C TYR A 74 10.37 12.10 6.10
N SER A 75 11.57 11.58 5.82
CA SER A 75 12.58 12.26 4.99
C SER A 75 12.50 11.93 3.50
N MET A 76 11.80 10.86 3.12
CA MET A 76 11.58 10.51 1.72
C MET A 76 10.70 11.57 1.05
N GLU A 77 11.01 11.96 -0.19
CA GLU A 77 10.25 13.00 -0.91
C GLU A 77 8.81 12.59 -1.19
N GLN A 78 8.58 11.29 -1.33
CA GLN A 78 7.26 10.72 -1.58
C GLN A 78 7.01 9.52 -0.67
N GLY A 79 5.76 9.28 -0.34
CA GLY A 79 5.31 8.05 0.30
C GLY A 79 4.28 7.38 -0.60
N TRP A 80 4.48 6.08 -0.90
CA TRP A 80 3.61 5.33 -1.79
C TRP A 80 2.93 4.16 -1.07
N GLY A 81 3.56 3.00 -1.00
CA GLY A 81 3.01 1.82 -0.33
C GLY A 81 3.49 1.66 1.10
N LEU A 82 2.72 0.95 1.90
CA LEU A 82 3.06 0.67 3.30
C LEU A 82 2.50 -0.68 3.72
N THR A 83 3.35 -1.55 4.28
CA THR A 83 2.92 -2.82 4.87
C THR A 83 3.59 -3.07 6.22
N THR A 84 3.11 -4.07 6.96
CA THR A 84 3.66 -4.50 8.25
C THR A 84 4.41 -5.81 8.10
N MET A 85 5.66 -5.86 8.57
CA MET A 85 6.46 -7.07 8.64
C MET A 85 7.04 -7.26 10.06
N GLY A 86 6.48 -8.19 10.80
CA GLY A 86 6.89 -8.45 12.18
C GLY A 86 6.71 -7.22 13.08
N ASP A 87 7.82 -6.66 13.58
CA ASP A 87 7.82 -5.47 14.44
C ASP A 87 8.17 -4.16 13.68
N LYS A 88 8.22 -4.21 12.36
CA LYS A 88 8.58 -3.09 11.47
C LYS A 88 7.45 -2.75 10.51
N LEU A 89 7.45 -1.52 10.04
CA LEU A 89 6.72 -1.11 8.85
C LEU A 89 7.68 -1.13 7.65
N ILE A 90 7.16 -1.45 6.47
CA ILE A 90 7.92 -1.40 5.21
C ILE A 90 7.23 -0.39 4.31
N MET A 91 7.99 0.59 3.82
CA MET A 91 7.50 1.69 2.99
C MET A 91 8.20 1.68 1.64
N SER A 92 7.46 1.98 0.58
CA SER A 92 7.96 2.32 -0.75
C SER A 92 7.80 3.82 -1.04
N ASP A 93 8.57 4.33 -2.01
CA ASP A 93 8.54 5.73 -2.44
C ASP A 93 8.57 5.89 -3.98
N GLY A 94 8.33 4.80 -4.72
CA GLY A 94 8.40 4.75 -6.17
C GLY A 94 9.81 4.50 -6.72
N SER A 95 10.84 4.52 -5.90
CA SER A 95 12.19 4.06 -6.28
C SER A 95 12.29 2.54 -6.23
N HIS A 96 13.52 2.01 -6.32
CA HIS A 96 13.82 0.60 -6.08
C HIS A 96 14.09 0.31 -4.60
N ASN A 97 13.89 1.27 -3.69
CA ASN A 97 14.15 1.08 -2.27
C ASN A 97 12.89 0.69 -1.51
N LEU A 98 13.07 -0.23 -0.57
CA LEU A 98 12.12 -0.51 0.52
C LEU A 98 12.74 -0.07 1.84
N TYR A 99 12.02 0.79 2.55
CA TYR A 99 12.47 1.36 3.83
C TYR A 99 11.83 0.61 4.98
N HIS A 100 12.64 -0.02 5.82
CA HIS A 100 12.19 -0.60 7.08
C HIS A 100 12.14 0.50 8.14
N LEU A 101 10.97 0.72 8.73
CA LEU A 101 10.74 1.79 9.68
C LEU A 101 10.45 1.24 11.09
N ASP A 102 10.92 1.95 12.10
CA ASP A 102 10.45 1.75 13.47
C ASP A 102 9.03 2.34 13.60
N PRO A 103 8.00 1.56 13.99
CA PRO A 103 6.62 2.06 14.04
C PRO A 103 6.37 3.12 15.12
N ASN A 104 7.22 3.22 16.15
CA ASN A 104 7.05 4.19 17.24
C ASN A 104 7.70 5.54 16.93
N LEU A 105 8.78 5.56 16.14
CA LEU A 105 9.54 6.75 15.79
C LEU A 105 9.35 7.15 14.32
N PHE A 106 8.81 6.26 13.50
CA PHE A 106 8.69 6.38 12.06
C PHE A 106 10.03 6.69 11.36
N SER A 107 11.12 6.21 11.94
CA SER A 107 12.50 6.41 11.45
C SER A 107 12.99 5.19 10.70
N VAL A 108 13.78 5.42 9.64
CA VAL A 108 14.41 4.36 8.85
C VAL A 108 15.44 3.63 9.69
N VAL A 109 15.29 2.31 9.80
CA VAL A 109 16.26 1.43 10.49
C VAL A 109 17.07 0.58 9.52
N LYS A 110 16.56 0.34 8.31
CA LYS A 110 17.24 -0.38 7.23
C LYS A 110 16.63 0.05 5.90
N THR A 111 17.44 0.08 4.86
CA THR A 111 16.98 0.19 3.45
C THR A 111 17.40 -1.07 2.71
N VAL A 112 16.53 -1.58 1.86
CA VAL A 112 16.77 -2.74 0.99
C VAL A 112 16.53 -2.31 -0.44
N GLU A 113 17.50 -2.50 -1.32
CA GLU A 113 17.39 -2.24 -2.75
C GLU A 113 16.76 -3.45 -3.44
N VAL A 114 15.71 -3.22 -4.22
CA VAL A 114 14.98 -4.28 -4.94
C VAL A 114 15.53 -4.40 -6.35
N PHE A 115 15.81 -5.65 -6.75
CA PHE A 115 16.36 -5.96 -8.05
C PHE A 115 15.85 -7.31 -8.58
N ASP A 116 15.87 -7.45 -9.89
CA ASP A 116 15.70 -8.72 -10.61
C ASP A 116 16.92 -9.01 -11.50
N ASN A 117 16.82 -10.00 -12.37
CA ASN A 117 17.89 -10.39 -13.30
C ASN A 117 18.19 -9.34 -14.39
N LYS A 118 17.41 -8.25 -14.48
CA LYS A 118 17.60 -7.14 -15.43
C LYS A 118 18.19 -5.91 -14.73
N GLY A 119 18.20 -5.87 -13.40
CA GLY A 119 18.71 -4.75 -12.60
C GLY A 119 17.71 -4.26 -11.55
N PRO A 120 17.86 -3.00 -11.07
CA PRO A 120 16.95 -2.42 -10.09
C PRO A 120 15.50 -2.38 -10.58
N VAL A 121 14.55 -2.76 -9.72
CA VAL A 121 13.12 -2.69 -9.99
C VAL A 121 12.55 -1.43 -9.36
N THR A 122 12.18 -0.45 -10.17
CA THR A 122 11.61 0.84 -9.75
C THR A 122 10.09 0.83 -9.82
N ASN A 123 9.48 1.97 -9.47
CA ASN A 123 8.02 2.14 -9.42
C ASN A 123 7.31 1.19 -8.44
N LEU A 124 8.03 0.75 -7.40
CA LEU A 124 7.42 -0.02 -6.32
C LEU A 124 6.37 0.84 -5.62
N ASN A 125 5.12 0.38 -5.64
CA ASN A 125 3.99 1.14 -5.12
C ASN A 125 3.36 0.41 -3.94
N GLU A 126 2.13 -0.02 -4.05
CA GLU A 126 1.42 -0.65 -2.96
C GLU A 126 2.08 -1.96 -2.55
N LEU A 127 2.09 -2.23 -1.24
CA LEU A 127 2.83 -3.30 -0.61
C LEU A 127 1.94 -4.16 0.28
N GLU A 128 2.16 -5.49 0.23
CA GLU A 128 1.57 -6.41 1.20
C GLU A 128 2.59 -7.49 1.62
N TYR A 129 2.68 -7.77 2.92
CA TYR A 129 3.54 -8.84 3.42
C TYR A 129 2.78 -10.15 3.51
N ILE A 130 3.13 -11.12 2.67
CA ILE A 130 2.43 -12.40 2.53
C ILE A 130 3.42 -13.55 2.67
N ASN A 131 3.22 -14.44 3.65
CA ASN A 131 3.96 -15.69 3.80
C ASN A 131 5.49 -15.55 3.74
N GLY A 132 6.05 -14.50 4.33
CA GLY A 132 7.49 -14.30 4.41
C GLY A 132 8.07 -13.40 3.32
N TYR A 133 7.28 -12.97 2.35
CA TYR A 133 7.70 -12.15 1.21
C TYR A 133 6.93 -10.84 1.13
N ILE A 134 7.54 -9.81 0.54
CA ILE A 134 6.87 -8.55 0.23
C ILE A 134 6.35 -8.64 -1.20
N TRP A 135 5.05 -8.46 -1.35
CA TRP A 135 4.38 -8.32 -2.65
C TRP A 135 4.24 -6.84 -2.94
N ALA A 136 4.65 -6.40 -4.11
CA ALA A 136 4.60 -5.00 -4.51
C ALA A 136 4.00 -4.82 -5.89
N ASN A 137 3.06 -3.89 -6.03
CA ASN A 137 2.66 -3.43 -7.35
C ASN A 137 3.82 -2.64 -8.00
N GLU A 138 4.13 -2.95 -9.24
CA GLU A 138 4.97 -2.09 -10.08
C GLU A 138 4.04 -1.13 -10.84
N TRP A 139 4.05 0.15 -10.42
CA TRP A 139 3.14 1.17 -10.94
C TRP A 139 3.27 1.36 -12.45
N LEU A 140 2.16 1.60 -13.14
CA LEU A 140 1.98 1.66 -14.59
C LEU A 140 2.13 0.31 -15.31
N THR A 141 2.08 -0.79 -14.58
CA THR A 141 2.11 -2.14 -15.17
C THR A 141 0.99 -3.01 -14.60
N ASP A 142 0.75 -4.16 -15.22
CA ASP A 142 -0.09 -5.23 -14.67
C ASP A 142 0.75 -6.26 -13.87
N ARG A 143 1.91 -5.84 -13.33
CA ARG A 143 2.89 -6.70 -12.65
C ARG A 143 2.86 -6.50 -11.14
N ILE A 144 2.85 -7.60 -10.41
CA ILE A 144 3.18 -7.64 -8.98
C ILE A 144 4.48 -8.42 -8.86
N VAL A 145 5.45 -7.87 -8.15
CA VAL A 145 6.72 -8.53 -7.84
C VAL A 145 6.69 -9.09 -6.43
N ILE A 146 7.27 -10.29 -6.26
CA ILE A 146 7.40 -10.98 -4.98
C ILE A 146 8.87 -10.91 -4.57
N ILE A 147 9.14 -10.24 -3.47
CA ILE A 147 10.46 -9.77 -3.06
C ILE A 147 10.87 -10.48 -1.77
N ASP A 148 12.09 -11.01 -1.74
CA ASP A 148 12.72 -11.43 -0.49
C ASP A 148 13.06 -10.18 0.35
N PRO A 149 12.51 -10.03 1.56
CA PRO A 149 12.67 -8.81 2.36
C PRO A 149 14.07 -8.63 2.95
N GLN A 150 14.93 -9.64 2.88
CA GLN A 150 16.28 -9.56 3.42
C GLN A 150 17.29 -9.14 2.35
N SER A 151 17.21 -9.73 1.16
CA SER A 151 18.12 -9.48 0.04
C SER A 151 17.64 -8.38 -0.91
N GLY A 152 16.31 -8.19 -1.05
CA GLY A 152 15.71 -7.34 -2.07
C GLY A 152 15.56 -8.03 -3.43
N GLU A 153 15.95 -9.30 -3.54
CA GLU A 153 15.81 -10.07 -4.79
C GLU A 153 14.33 -10.34 -5.10
N VAL A 154 13.91 -10.06 -6.33
CA VAL A 154 12.62 -10.49 -6.86
C VAL A 154 12.73 -11.99 -7.16
N ILE A 155 12.04 -12.80 -6.36
CA ILE A 155 12.05 -14.25 -6.47
C ILE A 155 10.99 -14.79 -7.41
N GLU A 156 9.91 -14.05 -7.61
CA GLU A 156 8.79 -14.41 -8.49
C GLU A 156 8.04 -13.14 -8.93
N GLU A 157 7.27 -13.26 -10.01
CA GLU A 157 6.39 -12.20 -10.50
C GLU A 157 5.02 -12.75 -10.87
N LEU A 158 3.99 -11.94 -10.69
CA LEU A 158 2.63 -12.22 -11.09
C LEU A 158 2.20 -11.21 -12.15
N LEU A 159 1.84 -11.69 -13.35
CA LEU A 159 1.35 -10.85 -14.44
C LEU A 159 -0.17 -11.01 -14.55
N LEU A 160 -0.90 -9.91 -14.43
CA LEU A 160 -2.36 -9.87 -14.32
C LEU A 160 -3.02 -9.02 -15.43
N PRO A 161 -2.67 -9.19 -16.73
CA PRO A 161 -3.14 -8.32 -17.81
C PRO A 161 -4.65 -8.47 -18.10
N ASN A 162 -5.29 -9.52 -17.59
CA ASN A 162 -6.68 -9.90 -17.92
C ASN A 162 -7.64 -9.77 -16.72
N LEU A 163 -7.30 -8.98 -15.69
CA LEU A 163 -8.22 -8.73 -14.57
C LEU A 163 -9.47 -7.97 -15.00
N LEU A 164 -9.33 -7.06 -15.96
CA LEU A 164 -10.42 -6.30 -16.54
C LEU A 164 -10.70 -6.79 -17.98
N THR A 165 -11.97 -6.78 -18.36
CA THR A 165 -12.36 -6.97 -19.76
C THR A 165 -11.86 -5.79 -20.62
N ALA A 166 -11.74 -5.98 -21.91
CA ALA A 166 -11.36 -4.90 -22.84
C ALA A 166 -12.31 -3.68 -22.76
N SER A 167 -13.61 -3.92 -22.51
CA SER A 167 -14.61 -2.85 -22.39
C SER A 167 -14.52 -2.08 -21.07
N GLU A 168 -14.06 -2.70 -19.98
CA GLU A 168 -13.78 -2.03 -18.70
C GLU A 168 -12.50 -1.22 -18.81
N ARG A 169 -11.42 -1.83 -19.31
CA ARG A 169 -10.12 -1.15 -19.51
C ARG A 169 -10.23 0.07 -20.44
N ALA A 170 -11.09 0.03 -21.46
CA ALA A 170 -11.29 1.17 -22.36
C ALA A 170 -11.96 2.39 -21.71
N LYS A 171 -12.51 2.27 -20.51
CA LYS A 171 -13.13 3.38 -19.75
C LYS A 171 -12.16 4.06 -18.81
N LEU A 172 -10.97 3.49 -18.60
CA LEU A 172 -9.96 3.93 -17.66
C LEU A 172 -8.94 4.83 -18.34
N ASP A 173 -8.37 5.77 -17.58
CA ASP A 173 -7.17 6.49 -17.99
C ASP A 173 -5.96 5.56 -17.84
N GLN A 174 -5.38 5.13 -18.97
CA GLN A 174 -4.25 4.20 -18.98
C GLN A 174 -2.96 4.78 -18.36
N ASN A 175 -2.92 6.09 -18.09
CA ASN A 175 -1.76 6.73 -17.47
C ASN A 175 -1.87 6.78 -15.93
N ASP A 176 -3.05 6.51 -15.35
CA ASP A 176 -3.24 6.59 -13.89
C ASP A 176 -4.13 5.48 -13.32
N ASP A 177 -5.15 5.01 -14.07
CA ASP A 177 -6.10 4.00 -13.62
C ASP A 177 -5.51 2.58 -13.78
N VAL A 178 -4.52 2.26 -12.96
CA VAL A 178 -3.71 1.06 -13.06
C VAL A 178 -3.94 0.10 -11.89
N LEU A 179 -3.50 -1.14 -12.04
CA LEU A 179 -3.44 -2.11 -10.93
C LEU A 179 -2.64 -1.50 -9.77
N ASN A 180 -3.30 -1.31 -8.64
CA ASN A 180 -2.66 -0.79 -7.43
C ASN A 180 -3.53 -1.07 -6.20
N GLY A 181 -3.13 -2.03 -5.41
CA GLY A 181 -3.79 -2.45 -4.19
C GLY A 181 -3.75 -3.97 -4.04
N ILE A 182 -3.15 -4.43 -2.92
CA ILE A 182 -3.05 -5.84 -2.54
C ILE A 182 -3.53 -5.95 -1.10
N ALA A 183 -4.35 -6.94 -0.81
CA ALA A 183 -4.72 -7.27 0.56
C ALA A 183 -4.76 -8.79 0.73
N TYR A 184 -4.30 -9.28 1.88
CA TYR A 184 -4.24 -10.70 2.18
C TYR A 184 -5.13 -11.08 3.35
N ASN A 185 -6.01 -12.03 3.12
CA ASN A 185 -6.77 -12.67 4.20
C ASN A 185 -6.08 -13.98 4.58
N GLU A 186 -5.25 -13.94 5.60
CA GLU A 186 -4.48 -15.08 6.09
C GLU A 186 -5.38 -16.28 6.48
N LYS A 187 -6.55 -16.02 7.10
CA LYS A 187 -7.47 -17.10 7.52
C LYS A 187 -8.07 -17.84 6.34
N LYS A 188 -8.35 -17.16 5.24
CA LYS A 188 -8.94 -17.74 4.02
C LYS A 188 -7.88 -18.13 2.99
N GLY A 189 -6.61 -17.71 3.16
CA GLY A 189 -5.55 -17.86 2.17
C GLY A 189 -5.88 -17.13 0.87
N THR A 190 -6.62 -16.02 0.94
CA THR A 190 -7.13 -15.31 -0.24
C THR A 190 -6.43 -13.97 -0.38
N ILE A 191 -5.94 -13.70 -1.60
CA ILE A 191 -5.35 -12.42 -1.98
C ILE A 191 -6.43 -11.65 -2.76
N TYR A 192 -6.64 -10.40 -2.37
CA TYR A 192 -7.48 -9.43 -3.08
C TYR A 192 -6.57 -8.46 -3.81
N VAL A 193 -6.92 -8.12 -5.03
CA VAL A 193 -6.24 -7.09 -5.82
C VAL A 193 -7.26 -6.09 -6.34
N THR A 194 -6.86 -4.85 -6.46
CA THR A 194 -7.69 -3.77 -7.00
C THR A 194 -6.86 -2.83 -7.86
N GLY A 195 -7.49 -1.83 -8.42
CA GLY A 195 -6.81 -0.77 -9.14
C GLY A 195 -7.50 0.57 -8.93
N LYS A 196 -6.82 1.62 -9.35
CA LYS A 196 -7.35 2.99 -9.29
C LYS A 196 -8.56 3.10 -10.22
N HIS A 197 -9.67 3.59 -9.67
CA HIS A 197 -10.95 3.78 -10.36
C HIS A 197 -11.58 2.52 -11.00
N TRP A 198 -11.23 1.33 -10.52
CA TRP A 198 -11.81 0.05 -10.96
C TRP A 198 -13.14 -0.25 -10.27
#